data_9887558734a8367fa72d54a15d23f2c4
#
_entry.id   9887558734a8367fa72d54a15d23f2c4
#
_cell.length_a   1.000
_cell.length_b   1.000
_cell.length_c   1.000
_cell.angle_alpha   90.00
_cell.angle_beta   90.00
_cell.angle_gamma   90.00
#
_symmetry.space_group_name_H-M   'P 1'
#
loop_
_entity.id
_entity.type
_entity.pdbx_description
1 polymer ?
#
loop_
_entity_poly.entity_id
_entity_poly.type
_entity_poly.pdbx_seq_one_letter_code
_entity_poly.pdbx_strand_id
1 'polypeptide(L)'
;MKNKSFLLANFYLFLHVFNIITRKTLLEYCKRYPEAATALQEWYHELSICDFKNFNELKRVYGNASLVADDRVVFNIMGNKYRLIVRIVFDFKAIQVKWFGTHDAYNKIDVTIIQNKKK
;
A
#
# COMPACT_ATOMS: atom_id res chain seq x y z
N MET A 1 19.19 9.61 -28.43
CA MET A 1 18.48 10.73 -27.84
C MET A 1 17.10 10.35 -27.41
N LYS A 2 16.61 11.02 -26.44
CA LYS A 2 15.26 10.77 -26.01
C LYS A 2 14.29 11.31 -27.03
N ASN A 3 13.24 10.60 -27.23
CA ASN A 3 12.26 10.99 -28.21
C ASN A 3 10.88 10.96 -27.58
N LYS A 4 9.91 11.26 -28.39
CA LYS A 4 8.53 11.32 -27.93
C LYS A 4 8.03 9.99 -27.41
N SER A 5 8.49 8.89 -27.98
CA SER A 5 8.06 7.56 -27.53
C SER A 5 8.42 7.32 -26.09
N PHE A 6 9.64 7.72 -25.70
CA PHE A 6 10.07 7.58 -24.33
C PHE A 6 9.22 8.40 -23.39
N LEU A 7 8.98 9.68 -23.77
CA LEU A 7 8.18 10.56 -22.93
C LEU A 7 6.75 10.08 -22.79
N LEU A 8 6.18 9.59 -23.89
CA LEU A 8 4.82 9.09 -23.86
C LEU A 8 4.71 7.85 -23.00
N ALA A 9 5.70 6.96 -23.06
CA ALA A 9 5.71 5.77 -22.25
C ALA A 9 5.74 6.11 -20.75
N ASN A 10 6.57 7.11 -20.38
CA ASN A 10 6.63 7.55 -18.99
C ASN A 10 5.33 8.18 -18.53
N PHE A 11 4.72 8.97 -19.41
CA PHE A 11 3.43 9.59 -19.08
C PHE A 11 2.36 8.55 -18.90
N TYR A 12 2.35 7.53 -19.75
CA TYR A 12 1.39 6.42 -19.61
C TYR A 12 1.56 5.73 -18.28
N LEU A 13 2.79 5.42 -17.88
CA LEU A 13 3.06 4.78 -16.60
C LEU A 13 2.57 5.64 -15.44
N PHE A 14 2.82 6.95 -15.52
CA PHE A 14 2.37 7.87 -14.49
C PHE A 14 0.86 7.79 -14.31
N LEU A 15 0.12 7.67 -15.38
CA LEU A 15 -1.34 7.63 -15.33
C LEU A 15 -1.89 6.29 -14.86
N HIS A 16 -1.11 5.22 -14.99
CA HIS A 16 -1.61 3.86 -14.76
C HIS A 16 -0.97 3.16 -13.56
N VAL A 17 -0.15 3.86 -12.80
CA VAL A 17 0.41 3.29 -11.58
C VAL A 17 -0.24 3.93 -10.36
N PHE A 18 -0.08 3.29 -9.22
CA PHE A 18 -0.67 3.81 -7.99
C PHE A 18 0.08 5.02 -7.47
N ASN A 19 -0.69 5.97 -6.96
CA ASN A 19 -0.17 7.11 -6.24
C ASN A 19 -0.37 6.87 -4.75
N ILE A 20 0.72 6.76 -4.01
CA ILE A 20 0.67 6.50 -2.57
C ILE A 20 0.74 7.85 -1.88
N ILE A 21 -0.41 8.33 -1.47
CA ILE A 21 -0.55 9.73 -1.06
C ILE A 21 -0.13 10.03 0.37
N THR A 22 0.14 9.00 1.17
CA THR A 22 0.58 9.22 2.55
C THR A 22 2.02 8.76 2.76
N ARG A 23 2.90 9.19 1.84
CA ARG A 23 4.31 8.83 1.92
C ARG A 23 4.95 9.31 3.22
N LYS A 24 4.57 10.50 3.69
CA LYS A 24 5.12 11.04 4.92
C LYS A 24 4.82 10.13 6.11
N THR A 25 3.59 9.63 6.18
CA THR A 25 3.19 8.72 7.25
C THR A 25 4.03 7.44 7.19
N LEU A 26 4.27 6.95 5.99
CA LEU A 26 5.07 5.75 5.81
C LEU A 26 6.51 5.96 6.32
N LEU A 27 7.08 7.12 6.04
CA LEU A 27 8.42 7.44 6.52
C LEU A 27 8.46 7.50 8.04
N GLU A 28 7.40 8.00 8.67
CA GLU A 28 7.33 8.03 10.11
C GLU A 28 7.29 6.62 10.70
N TYR A 29 6.59 5.71 10.04
CA TYR A 29 6.60 4.30 10.46
C TYR A 29 7.98 3.68 10.33
N CYS A 30 8.71 4.05 9.29
CA CYS A 30 10.09 3.57 9.14
C CYS A 30 10.97 4.01 10.30
N LYS A 31 10.76 5.22 10.79
CA LYS A 31 11.51 5.72 11.94
C LYS A 31 11.11 5.00 13.23
N ARG A 32 9.82 4.76 13.39
CA ARG A 32 9.33 4.10 14.61
C ARG A 32 9.70 2.62 14.64
N TYR A 33 9.72 1.98 13.46
CA TYR A 33 10.02 0.55 13.35
C TYR A 33 11.19 0.34 12.40
N PRO A 34 12.41 0.68 12.85
CA PRO A 34 13.58 0.60 11.95
C PRO A 34 13.80 -0.78 11.35
N GLU A 35 13.44 -1.82 12.11
CA GLU A 35 13.56 -3.19 11.62
C GLU A 35 12.74 -3.42 10.36
N ALA A 36 11.61 -2.76 10.25
CA ALA A 36 10.70 -2.94 9.12
C ALA A 36 10.91 -1.94 7.99
N ALA A 37 11.85 -1.01 8.16
CA ALA A 37 12.00 0.10 7.23
C ALA A 37 12.25 -0.36 5.80
N THR A 38 13.17 -1.32 5.62
CA THR A 38 13.49 -1.80 4.28
C THR A 38 12.28 -2.46 3.62
N ALA A 39 11.56 -3.30 4.39
CA ALA A 39 10.41 -3.99 3.84
C ALA A 39 9.29 -3.00 3.48
N LEU A 40 9.10 -1.96 4.28
CA LEU A 40 8.11 -0.93 3.97
C LEU A 40 8.49 -0.14 2.72
N GLN A 41 9.77 0.16 2.57
CA GLN A 41 10.23 0.88 1.39
C GLN A 41 10.09 0.03 0.13
N GLU A 42 10.35 -1.27 0.25
CA GLU A 42 10.15 -2.19 -0.86
C GLU A 42 8.67 -2.25 -1.27
N TRP A 43 7.79 -2.35 -0.26
CA TRP A 43 6.36 -2.34 -0.52
C TRP A 43 5.94 -1.07 -1.26
N TYR A 44 6.43 0.08 -0.78
CA TYR A 44 6.11 1.36 -1.41
C TYR A 44 6.55 1.38 -2.86
N HIS A 45 7.79 0.96 -3.10
CA HIS A 45 8.33 0.95 -4.45
C HIS A 45 7.52 0.02 -5.36
N GLU A 46 7.23 -1.18 -4.88
CA GLU A 46 6.51 -2.16 -5.68
C GLU A 46 5.12 -1.67 -6.05
N LEU A 47 4.39 -1.14 -5.08
CA LEU A 47 3.04 -0.66 -5.35
C LEU A 47 3.05 0.57 -6.26
N SER A 48 4.10 1.39 -6.16
CA SER A 48 4.15 2.60 -6.97
C SER A 48 4.38 2.32 -8.45
N ILE A 49 4.78 1.10 -8.80
CA ILE A 49 4.99 0.75 -10.21
C ILE A 49 4.01 -0.33 -10.70
N CYS A 50 3.09 -0.76 -9.85
CA CYS A 50 2.11 -1.77 -10.23
C CYS A 50 0.87 -1.13 -10.83
N ASP A 51 0.13 -1.94 -11.58
CA ASP A 51 -1.11 -1.49 -12.21
C ASP A 51 -2.17 -2.57 -11.99
N PHE A 52 -2.65 -2.67 -10.74
CA PHE A 52 -3.73 -3.58 -10.43
C PHE A 52 -5.06 -2.89 -10.70
N LYS A 53 -5.98 -3.60 -11.31
CA LYS A 53 -7.30 -3.05 -11.61
C LYS A 53 -8.31 -3.31 -10.50
N ASN A 54 -8.05 -4.33 -9.69
CA ASN A 54 -8.95 -4.70 -8.61
C ASN A 54 -8.18 -5.53 -7.60
N PHE A 55 -8.87 -5.87 -6.49
CA PHE A 55 -8.23 -6.63 -5.44
C PHE A 55 -7.78 -8.01 -5.91
N ASN A 56 -8.53 -8.64 -6.79
CA ASN A 56 -8.14 -9.98 -7.25
C ASN A 56 -6.79 -9.98 -7.92
N GLU A 57 -6.51 -8.94 -8.73
CA GLU A 57 -5.20 -8.83 -9.36
C GLU A 57 -4.11 -8.60 -8.34
N LEU A 58 -4.37 -7.75 -7.37
CA LEU A 58 -3.43 -7.49 -6.29
C LEU A 58 -3.14 -8.77 -5.51
N LYS A 59 -4.17 -9.53 -5.22
CA LYS A 59 -4.05 -10.75 -4.42
C LYS A 59 -3.19 -11.79 -5.10
N ARG A 60 -3.15 -11.82 -6.40
CA ARG A 60 -2.29 -12.77 -7.13
C ARG A 60 -0.82 -12.53 -6.86
N VAL A 61 -0.45 -11.28 -6.62
CA VAL A 61 0.94 -10.92 -6.33
C VAL A 61 1.22 -10.94 -4.84
N TYR A 62 0.28 -10.41 -4.06
CA TYR A 62 0.41 -10.34 -2.61
C TYR A 62 -0.52 -11.37 -1.99
N GLY A 63 -0.09 -12.63 -2.00
CA GLY A 63 -0.93 -13.73 -1.55
C GLY A 63 -1.42 -13.62 -0.14
N ASN A 64 -0.69 -12.91 0.73
CA ASN A 64 -1.08 -12.72 2.12
C ASN A 64 -1.92 -11.48 2.36
N ALA A 65 -2.21 -10.71 1.31
CA ALA A 65 -3.06 -9.53 1.47
C ALA A 65 -4.49 -9.97 1.76
N SER A 66 -5.16 -9.20 2.60
CA SER A 66 -6.55 -9.48 2.97
C SER A 66 -7.42 -8.26 2.77
N LEU A 67 -8.60 -8.47 2.20
CA LEU A 67 -9.58 -7.40 2.05
C LEU A 67 -10.48 -7.44 3.28
N VAL A 68 -10.39 -6.42 4.14
CA VAL A 68 -11.12 -6.43 5.42
C VAL A 68 -12.33 -5.51 5.42
N ALA A 69 -12.49 -4.70 4.37
CA ALA A 69 -13.67 -3.87 4.15
C ALA A 69 -13.65 -3.49 2.68
N ASP A 70 -14.65 -2.75 2.24
CA ASP A 70 -14.80 -2.43 0.83
C ASP A 70 -13.52 -1.92 0.17
N ASP A 71 -12.79 -1.05 0.86
CA ASP A 71 -11.58 -0.47 0.29
C ASP A 71 -10.38 -0.56 1.22
N ARG A 72 -10.43 -1.43 2.21
CA ARG A 72 -9.33 -1.61 3.17
C ARG A 72 -8.62 -2.92 2.92
N VAL A 73 -7.31 -2.82 2.73
CA VAL A 73 -6.48 -4.00 2.49
C VAL A 73 -5.40 -4.06 3.55
N VAL A 74 -5.14 -5.25 4.05
CA VAL A 74 -4.08 -5.48 5.03
C VAL A 74 -2.99 -6.28 4.36
N PHE A 75 -1.77 -5.75 4.42
CA PHE A 75 -0.59 -6.43 3.92
C PHE A 75 0.24 -6.97 5.09
N ASN A 76 0.80 -8.14 4.91
CA ASN A 76 1.83 -8.64 5.81
C ASN A 76 3.16 -8.02 5.37
N ILE A 77 3.89 -7.45 6.33
CA ILE A 77 5.17 -6.82 6.05
C ILE A 77 6.23 -7.55 6.87
N MET A 78 7.38 -7.81 6.23
CA MET A 78 8.48 -8.51 6.87
C MET A 78 8.02 -9.88 7.36
N GLY A 79 7.54 -10.69 6.41
CA GLY A 79 6.97 -11.98 6.72
C GLY A 79 5.69 -11.82 7.51
N ASN A 80 5.66 -12.35 8.72
CA ASN A 80 4.47 -12.33 9.54
C ASN A 80 4.56 -11.36 10.72
N LYS A 81 5.62 -10.55 10.76
CA LYS A 81 5.89 -9.71 11.94
C LYS A 81 5.03 -8.47 12.04
N TYR A 82 4.70 -7.86 10.91
CA TYR A 82 4.01 -6.58 10.89
C TYR A 82 2.79 -6.62 9.98
N ARG A 83 1.89 -5.68 10.22
CA ARG A 83 0.69 -5.50 9.40
C ARG A 83 0.58 -4.05 8.98
N LEU A 84 0.25 -3.84 7.70
CA LEU A 84 0.04 -2.52 7.13
C LEU A 84 -1.38 -2.45 6.61
N ILE A 85 -2.16 -1.51 7.10
CA ILE A 85 -3.54 -1.31 6.65
C ILE A 85 -3.57 -0.10 5.73
N VAL A 86 -4.14 -0.28 4.55
CA VAL A 86 -4.26 0.81 3.59
C VAL A 86 -5.68 0.89 3.07
N ARG A 87 -6.03 2.05 2.57
CA ARG A 87 -7.23 2.25 1.78
C ARG A 87 -6.80 2.31 0.33
N ILE A 88 -7.42 1.50 -0.53
CA ILE A 88 -7.10 1.51 -1.96
C ILE A 88 -8.34 1.88 -2.74
N VAL A 89 -8.21 2.86 -3.62
CA VAL A 89 -9.27 3.22 -4.56
C VAL A 89 -8.72 2.89 -5.93
N PHE A 90 -9.11 1.73 -6.44
CA PHE A 90 -8.54 1.22 -7.70
C PHE A 90 -8.86 2.12 -8.89
N ASP A 91 -10.07 2.67 -8.94
CA ASP A 91 -10.48 3.52 -10.05
C ASP A 91 -9.61 4.76 -10.17
N PHE A 92 -9.12 5.28 -9.06
CA PHE A 92 -8.30 6.48 -9.04
C PHE A 92 -6.82 6.17 -8.86
N LYS A 93 -6.46 4.88 -8.76
CA LYS A 93 -5.07 4.49 -8.55
C LYS A 93 -4.48 5.18 -7.33
N ALA A 94 -5.23 5.24 -6.26
CA ALA A 94 -4.79 5.92 -5.04
C ALA A 94 -4.71 4.95 -3.88
N ILE A 95 -3.64 5.09 -3.10
CA ILE A 95 -3.43 4.28 -1.89
C ILE A 95 -3.16 5.25 -0.74
N GLN A 96 -3.88 5.05 0.34
CA GLN A 96 -3.70 5.85 1.55
C GLN A 96 -3.35 4.93 2.71
N VAL A 97 -2.19 5.18 3.32
CA VAL A 97 -1.75 4.37 4.46
C VAL A 97 -2.56 4.77 5.69
N LYS A 98 -3.12 3.78 6.37
CA LYS A 98 -4.01 4.01 7.51
C LYS A 98 -3.40 3.60 8.84
N TRP A 99 -2.62 2.54 8.87
CA TRP A 99 -2.10 2.02 10.13
C TRP A 99 -0.96 1.04 9.85
N PHE A 100 0.01 1.02 10.76
CA PHE A 100 1.10 0.05 10.69
C PHE A 100 1.52 -0.31 12.10
N GLY A 101 1.78 -1.58 12.33
CA GLY A 101 2.27 -2.02 13.62
C GLY A 101 2.59 -3.50 13.61
N THR A 102 2.93 -4.02 14.78
CA THR A 102 3.26 -5.43 14.91
C THR A 102 2.01 -6.29 14.74
N HIS A 103 2.25 -7.57 14.46
CA HIS A 103 1.16 -8.55 14.39
C HIS A 103 0.34 -8.57 15.68
N ASP A 104 1.05 -8.52 16.83
CA ASP A 104 0.34 -8.53 18.11
C ASP A 104 -0.53 -7.29 18.30
N ALA A 105 0.01 -6.13 17.93
CA ALA A 105 -0.76 -4.89 18.04
C ALA A 105 -1.97 -4.92 17.11
N TYR A 106 -1.78 -5.46 15.91
CA TYR A 106 -2.89 -5.60 14.97
C TYR A 106 -4.02 -6.43 15.55
N ASN A 107 -3.67 -7.53 16.23
CA ASN A 107 -4.69 -8.39 16.81
C ASN A 107 -5.50 -7.71 17.89
N LYS A 108 -4.99 -6.64 18.46
CA LYS A 108 -5.67 -5.93 19.55
C LYS A 108 -6.45 -4.71 19.08
N ILE A 109 -6.26 -4.27 17.84
CA ILE A 109 -6.99 -3.10 17.37
C ILE A 109 -8.39 -3.50 16.95
N ASP A 110 -9.26 -2.51 16.97
CA ASP A 110 -10.62 -2.71 16.48
C ASP A 110 -10.66 -2.31 15.01
N VAL A 111 -10.60 -3.30 14.14
CA VAL A 111 -10.59 -3.07 12.71
C VAL A 111 -11.83 -2.30 12.27
N THR A 112 -12.94 -2.48 12.97
CA THR A 112 -14.16 -1.75 12.66
C THR A 112 -13.96 -0.25 12.81
N ILE A 113 -13.24 0.17 13.84
CA ILE A 113 -12.95 1.59 14.04
C ILE A 113 -12.09 2.11 12.90
N ILE A 114 -11.09 1.34 12.51
CA ILE A 114 -10.23 1.72 11.39
C ILE A 114 -11.06 1.84 10.12
N GLN A 115 -11.96 0.92 9.90
CA GLN A 115 -12.81 0.92 8.71
C GLN A 115 -13.70 2.15 8.67
N ASN A 116 -14.17 2.59 9.80
CA ASN A 116 -15.14 3.68 9.89
C ASN A 116 -14.50 5.04 10.11
N LYS A 117 -13.20 5.09 10.13
CA LYS A 117 -12.51 6.30 10.52
C LYS A 117 -12.56 7.41 9.49
N LYS A 118 -13.09 7.18 8.37
CA LYS A 118 -13.09 8.14 7.30
C LYS A 118 -13.95 9.36 7.52
N LYS A 119 -14.65 9.42 8.59
CA LYS A 119 -15.48 10.58 8.84
C LYS A 119 -14.75 11.88 8.83
#